data_f67f3eb92fb61d05a71a9e0172789a27
#
_entry.id   f67f3eb92fb61d05a71a9e0172789a27
#
_cell.length_a   1.000
_cell.length_b   1.000
_cell.length_c   1.000
_cell.angle_alpha   90.00
_cell.angle_beta   90.00
_cell.angle_gamma   90.00
#
_symmetry.space_group_name_H-M   'P 1'
#
loop_
_entity.id
_entity.type
_entity.pdbx_description
1 polymer ?
#
loop_
_entity_poly.entity_id
_entity_poly.type
_entity_poly.pdbx_seq_one_letter_code
_entity_poly.pdbx_strand_id
1 'polypeptide(L)'
;MERAVVLPGWLQDVERVEPNPLGFWRSLWWGWKLFRVSREFDAVVTGNERAIQVFALLQQLVTRPKKPHILIYAFFDLPQRGLRRFMKRTYFRWLITASSRIVVYSRRRIDLYSRVFDVPREKFVCVPYHITLDGYHTAFKITDSTVSEGDYIFAGGDYRDYETFLDAVRDLPYKVIIATRLRDYFSGLDIPRNVRVITASHEEFLQLLAGARVVVVPLHGGVLHSGGEQTYLNAMALGKPVVVADDGGADEYISDGLTGLVVRPGDSKDLRRAVLSVLDNPSLARSLGQNARGVAATYSLDRFVQGILTTVEACVHRGEQ
;
A
#
# COMPACT_ATOMS: atom_id res chain seq x y z
N MET A 1 -29.26 5.30 15.28
CA MET A 1 -27.95 4.60 15.15
C MET A 1 -27.82 4.24 13.68
N GLU A 2 -27.08 5.06 12.95
CA GLU A 2 -26.89 4.92 11.52
C GLU A 2 -25.98 3.72 11.26
N ARG A 3 -26.34 2.87 10.31
CA ARG A 3 -25.58 1.67 9.97
C ARG A 3 -24.62 1.99 8.83
N ALA A 4 -23.33 2.04 9.12
CA ALA A 4 -22.29 2.04 8.10
C ALA A 4 -21.99 0.61 7.69
N VAL A 5 -22.00 0.30 6.38
CA VAL A 5 -21.43 -0.94 5.85
C VAL A 5 -20.07 -0.66 5.29
N VAL A 6 -19.08 -1.19 5.96
CA VAL A 6 -17.74 -1.35 5.43
C VAL A 6 -17.72 -2.72 4.74
N LEU A 7 -17.80 -2.77 3.41
CA LEU A 7 -17.67 -4.01 2.65
C LEU A 7 -16.21 -4.22 2.23
N PRO A 8 -15.81 -5.39 2.26
CA PRO A 8 -15.14 -6.20 3.24
C PRO A 8 -13.79 -6.74 2.73
N GLY A 9 -12.97 -6.88 3.50
CA GLY A 9 -12.12 -7.96 3.99
C GLY A 9 -12.15 -8.02 5.51
N TRP A 10 -13.13 -7.37 6.15
CA TRP A 10 -13.08 -6.98 7.56
C TRP A 10 -14.22 -7.54 8.41
N LEU A 11 -15.21 -8.23 7.84
CA LEU A 11 -16.25 -8.91 8.59
C LEU A 11 -15.92 -10.40 8.66
N GLN A 12 -15.84 -10.93 9.88
CA GLN A 12 -15.47 -12.32 10.19
C GLN A 12 -16.46 -13.37 9.65
N ASP A 13 -17.63 -12.97 9.16
CA ASP A 13 -18.69 -13.87 8.68
C ASP A 13 -18.98 -13.76 7.18
N VAL A 14 -18.17 -13.04 6.42
CA VAL A 14 -18.25 -13.08 4.96
C VAL A 14 -17.31 -14.15 4.46
N GLU A 15 -17.86 -15.20 3.88
CA GLU A 15 -17.14 -16.21 3.12
C GLU A 15 -16.02 -15.54 2.31
N ARG A 16 -14.78 -15.86 2.67
CA ARG A 16 -13.56 -15.32 2.04
C ARG A 16 -13.60 -15.71 0.58
N VAL A 17 -14.15 -14.83 -0.26
CA VAL A 17 -13.99 -14.98 -1.70
C VAL A 17 -12.54 -14.64 -1.97
N GLU A 18 -11.72 -15.67 -2.08
CA GLU A 18 -10.37 -15.54 -2.61
C GLU A 18 -10.40 -14.64 -3.85
N PRO A 19 -9.38 -13.79 -4.09
CA PRO A 19 -9.28 -12.98 -5.29
C PRO A 19 -8.91 -13.88 -6.49
N ASN A 20 -9.74 -14.84 -6.77
CA ASN A 20 -9.83 -15.42 -8.09
C ASN A 20 -10.40 -14.30 -8.96
N PRO A 21 -9.78 -13.93 -10.10
CA PRO A 21 -10.32 -12.89 -10.95
C PRO A 21 -11.76 -13.29 -11.27
N LEU A 22 -12.70 -12.64 -10.59
CA LEU A 22 -14.10 -12.89 -10.76
C LEU A 22 -14.36 -12.78 -12.26
N GLY A 23 -14.79 -13.87 -12.89
CA GLY A 23 -15.14 -13.83 -14.29
C GLY A 23 -16.12 -12.68 -14.52
N PHE A 24 -16.13 -12.09 -15.70
CA PHE A 24 -16.91 -10.89 -16.05
C PHE A 24 -18.35 -10.94 -15.48
N TRP A 25 -19.03 -12.07 -15.63
CA TRP A 25 -20.41 -12.29 -15.16
C TRP A 25 -20.55 -12.22 -13.62
N ARG A 26 -19.57 -12.75 -12.89
CA ARG A 26 -19.56 -12.66 -11.42
C ARG A 26 -19.35 -11.21 -10.95
N SER A 27 -18.51 -10.44 -11.62
CA SER A 27 -18.34 -9.02 -11.33
C SER A 27 -19.61 -8.22 -11.56
N LEU A 28 -20.38 -8.52 -12.61
CA LEU A 28 -21.68 -7.92 -12.88
C LEU A 28 -22.67 -8.24 -11.75
N TRP A 29 -22.77 -9.51 -11.38
CA TRP A 29 -23.68 -9.96 -10.34
C TRP A 29 -23.36 -9.33 -8.98
N TRP A 30 -22.08 -9.32 -8.58
CA TRP A 30 -21.64 -8.70 -7.33
C TRP A 30 -21.86 -7.18 -7.33
N GLY A 31 -21.59 -6.50 -8.41
CA GLY A 31 -21.85 -5.07 -8.54
C GLY A 31 -23.34 -4.73 -8.42
N TRP A 32 -24.20 -5.55 -9.01
CA TRP A 32 -25.65 -5.42 -8.87
C TRP A 32 -26.13 -5.73 -7.45
N LYS A 33 -25.60 -6.80 -6.83
CA LYS A 33 -25.91 -7.13 -5.43
C LYS A 33 -25.52 -5.99 -4.49
N LEU A 34 -24.32 -5.46 -4.65
CA LEU A 34 -23.83 -4.31 -3.89
C LEU A 34 -24.75 -3.09 -4.09
N PHE A 35 -25.15 -2.84 -5.34
CA PHE A 35 -26.08 -1.74 -5.65
C PHE A 35 -27.44 -1.91 -4.97
N ARG A 36 -27.97 -3.12 -4.90
CA ARG A 36 -29.24 -3.38 -4.19
C ARG A 36 -29.11 -3.16 -2.69
N VAL A 37 -28.07 -3.77 -2.09
CA VAL A 37 -27.82 -3.69 -0.63
C VAL A 37 -27.47 -2.25 -0.21
N SER A 38 -26.77 -1.48 -1.04
CA SER A 38 -26.38 -0.10 -0.71
C SER A 38 -27.54 0.83 -0.40
N ARG A 39 -28.76 0.49 -0.86
CA ARG A 39 -29.97 1.28 -0.59
C ARG A 39 -30.37 1.30 0.88
N GLU A 40 -29.96 0.30 1.64
CA GLU A 40 -30.24 0.15 3.08
C GLU A 40 -29.27 0.94 3.96
N PHE A 41 -28.28 1.62 3.37
CA PHE A 41 -27.19 2.27 4.06
C PHE A 41 -27.04 3.73 3.61
N ASP A 42 -26.42 4.55 4.47
CA ASP A 42 -26.23 5.98 4.21
C ASP A 42 -25.02 6.26 3.33
N ALA A 43 -24.01 5.39 3.36
CA ALA A 43 -22.82 5.47 2.52
C ALA A 43 -22.26 4.08 2.17
N VAL A 44 -21.39 4.01 1.16
CA VAL A 44 -20.73 2.79 0.72
C VAL A 44 -19.21 3.02 0.67
N VAL A 45 -18.44 2.17 1.36
CA VAL A 45 -16.99 2.16 1.30
C VAL A 45 -16.53 0.91 0.58
N THR A 46 -15.68 1.05 -0.41
CA THR A 46 -15.21 -0.08 -1.23
C THR A 46 -13.72 0.00 -1.54
N GLY A 47 -13.12 -1.17 -1.82
CA GLY A 47 -11.79 -1.25 -2.45
C GLY A 47 -11.86 -0.98 -3.97
N ASN A 48 -10.80 -1.29 -4.70
CA ASN A 48 -10.72 -1.08 -6.16
C ASN A 48 -10.93 -2.38 -6.96
N GLU A 49 -12.07 -3.02 -6.78
CA GLU A 49 -12.41 -4.27 -7.47
C GLU A 49 -13.30 -4.03 -8.70
N ARG A 50 -13.32 -4.95 -9.67
CA ARG A 50 -14.16 -4.82 -10.88
C ARG A 50 -15.67 -4.69 -10.59
N ALA A 51 -16.17 -5.35 -9.56
CA ALA A 51 -17.57 -5.27 -9.15
C ALA A 51 -18.00 -3.84 -8.78
N ILE A 52 -17.07 -3.04 -8.28
CA ILE A 52 -17.30 -1.66 -7.85
C ILE A 52 -17.52 -0.73 -9.03
N GLN A 53 -16.92 -1.05 -10.17
CA GLN A 53 -17.14 -0.32 -11.42
C GLN A 53 -18.60 -0.45 -11.86
N VAL A 54 -19.15 -1.66 -11.76
CA VAL A 54 -20.56 -1.94 -12.05
C VAL A 54 -21.47 -1.22 -11.06
N PHE A 55 -21.13 -1.25 -9.77
CA PHE A 55 -21.86 -0.52 -8.74
C PHE A 55 -21.87 0.99 -9.02
N ALA A 56 -20.72 1.60 -9.31
CA ALA A 56 -20.58 3.01 -9.61
C ALA A 56 -21.41 3.41 -10.86
N LEU A 57 -21.39 2.56 -11.88
CA LEU A 57 -22.21 2.76 -13.09
C LEU A 57 -23.70 2.71 -12.78
N LEU A 58 -24.16 1.70 -12.04
CA LEU A 58 -25.57 1.55 -11.66
C LEU A 58 -26.05 2.73 -10.79
N GLN A 59 -25.21 3.21 -9.87
CA GLN A 59 -25.53 4.41 -9.10
C GLN A 59 -25.73 5.64 -9.97
N GLN A 60 -24.91 5.79 -11.02
CA GLN A 60 -25.03 6.94 -11.92
C GLN A 60 -26.29 6.88 -12.80
N LEU A 61 -26.67 5.68 -13.24
CA LEU A 61 -27.78 5.49 -14.19
C LEU A 61 -29.16 5.42 -13.52
N VAL A 62 -29.23 4.87 -12.30
CA VAL A 62 -30.53 4.42 -11.74
C VAL A 62 -30.96 5.18 -10.50
N THR A 63 -30.06 5.79 -9.72
CA THR A 63 -30.42 6.35 -8.40
C THR A 63 -30.32 7.86 -8.32
N ARG A 64 -31.39 8.46 -7.75
CA ARG A 64 -31.36 9.82 -7.16
C ARG A 64 -32.19 9.80 -5.87
N PRO A 65 -31.69 10.28 -4.71
CA PRO A 65 -30.31 10.77 -4.51
C PRO A 65 -29.27 9.63 -4.56
N LYS A 66 -28.03 9.97 -4.96
CA LYS A 66 -26.91 9.02 -4.98
C LYS A 66 -26.38 8.83 -3.58
N LYS A 67 -26.13 7.58 -3.18
CA LYS A 67 -25.46 7.31 -1.92
C LYS A 67 -24.00 7.72 -1.99
N PRO A 68 -23.42 8.36 -0.95
CA PRO A 68 -22.00 8.62 -0.88
C PRO A 68 -21.17 7.34 -1.08
N HIS A 69 -20.24 7.39 -2.02
CA HIS A 69 -19.33 6.29 -2.33
C HIS A 69 -17.89 6.71 -2.07
N ILE A 70 -17.24 6.08 -1.12
CA ILE A 70 -15.86 6.31 -0.74
C ILE A 70 -15.02 5.14 -1.26
N LEU A 71 -14.03 5.44 -2.10
CA LEU A 71 -13.10 4.45 -2.63
C LEU A 71 -11.82 4.45 -1.81
N ILE A 72 -11.50 3.30 -1.20
CA ILE A 72 -10.24 3.05 -0.49
C ILE A 72 -9.37 2.09 -1.31
N TYR A 73 -8.08 1.99 -1.02
CA TYR A 73 -7.12 1.12 -1.73
C TYR A 73 -7.13 1.33 -3.26
N ALA A 74 -7.29 2.58 -3.69
CA ALA A 74 -7.30 2.92 -5.10
C ALA A 74 -5.88 2.91 -5.68
N PHE A 75 -5.60 1.95 -6.56
CA PHE A 75 -4.35 1.86 -7.30
C PHE A 75 -4.55 2.35 -8.73
N PHE A 76 -4.00 3.51 -9.03
CA PHE A 76 -4.05 4.09 -10.37
C PHE A 76 -2.73 3.83 -11.09
N ASP A 77 -2.75 2.86 -11.99
CA ASP A 77 -1.60 2.54 -12.84
C ASP A 77 -1.91 2.93 -14.28
N LEU A 78 -1.04 3.74 -14.90
CA LEU A 78 -1.18 4.18 -16.27
C LEU A 78 0.03 3.74 -17.11
N PRO A 79 -0.19 3.17 -18.30
CA PRO A 79 0.87 2.98 -19.29
C PRO A 79 1.60 4.29 -19.56
N GLN A 80 2.88 4.21 -19.91
CA GLN A 80 3.68 5.42 -20.15
C GLN A 80 3.15 6.26 -21.31
N ARG A 81 2.71 5.64 -22.43
CA ARG A 81 2.29 6.34 -23.66
C ARG A 81 1.20 5.55 -24.43
N GLY A 82 0.63 6.19 -25.45
CA GLY A 82 -0.25 5.58 -26.43
C GLY A 82 -1.74 5.57 -26.08
N LEU A 83 -2.55 4.97 -26.97
CA LEU A 83 -4.01 4.91 -26.85
C LEU A 83 -4.48 4.25 -25.56
N ARG A 84 -3.77 3.21 -25.11
CA ARG A 84 -4.07 2.52 -23.84
C ARG A 84 -3.97 3.47 -22.62
N ARG A 85 -2.99 4.39 -22.63
CA ARG A 85 -2.87 5.43 -21.57
C ARG A 85 -4.09 6.33 -21.59
N PHE A 86 -4.50 6.81 -22.75
CA PHE A 86 -5.66 7.68 -22.89
C PHE A 86 -6.94 6.99 -22.41
N MET A 87 -7.21 5.79 -22.86
CA MET A 87 -8.39 5.00 -22.46
C MET A 87 -8.40 4.75 -20.94
N LYS A 88 -7.27 4.34 -20.38
CA LYS A 88 -7.17 4.03 -18.95
C LYS A 88 -7.27 5.30 -18.08
N ARG A 89 -6.69 6.43 -18.55
CA ARG A 89 -6.83 7.73 -17.90
C ARG A 89 -8.30 8.20 -17.89
N THR A 90 -8.99 8.11 -19.01
CA THR A 90 -10.41 8.48 -19.13
C THR A 90 -11.28 7.59 -18.23
N TYR A 91 -10.99 6.31 -18.19
CA TYR A 91 -11.66 5.36 -17.32
C TYR A 91 -11.45 5.73 -15.83
N PHE A 92 -10.23 5.97 -15.39
CA PHE A 92 -9.96 6.36 -14.00
C PHE A 92 -10.56 7.74 -13.65
N ARG A 93 -10.49 8.70 -14.57
CA ARG A 93 -11.18 9.99 -14.41
C ARG A 93 -12.69 9.78 -14.16
N TRP A 94 -13.32 8.92 -14.95
CA TRP A 94 -14.73 8.58 -14.77
C TRP A 94 -14.98 7.94 -13.38
N LEU A 95 -14.19 6.96 -12.97
CA LEU A 95 -14.32 6.29 -11.67
C LEU A 95 -14.16 7.27 -10.50
N ILE A 96 -13.16 8.15 -10.57
CA ILE A 96 -12.92 9.21 -9.57
C ILE A 96 -14.12 10.16 -9.50
N THR A 97 -14.64 10.56 -10.65
CA THR A 97 -15.78 11.48 -10.73
C THR A 97 -17.06 10.83 -10.19
N ALA A 98 -17.24 9.53 -10.45
CA ALA A 98 -18.38 8.74 -9.99
C ALA A 98 -18.38 8.51 -8.47
N SER A 99 -17.19 8.52 -7.85
CA SER A 99 -17.04 8.37 -6.40
C SER A 99 -17.19 9.72 -5.69
N SER A 100 -17.70 9.70 -4.46
CA SER A 100 -17.80 10.91 -3.61
C SER A 100 -16.42 11.34 -3.13
N ARG A 101 -15.63 10.40 -2.64
CA ARG A 101 -14.23 10.60 -2.21
C ARG A 101 -13.36 9.41 -2.57
N ILE A 102 -12.10 9.71 -2.80
CA ILE A 102 -11.01 8.73 -2.98
C ILE A 102 -10.04 8.90 -1.83
N VAL A 103 -9.81 7.85 -1.09
CA VAL A 103 -8.77 7.86 -0.04
C VAL A 103 -7.41 7.60 -0.65
N VAL A 104 -6.48 8.46 -0.33
CA VAL A 104 -5.06 8.35 -0.69
C VAL A 104 -4.21 8.31 0.57
N TYR A 105 -3.03 7.74 0.49
CA TYR A 105 -2.18 7.50 1.66
C TYR A 105 -1.07 8.53 1.84
N SER A 106 -0.95 9.47 0.91
CA SER A 106 0.01 10.56 0.93
C SER A 106 -0.64 11.84 0.39
N ARG A 107 -0.36 12.97 1.01
CA ARG A 107 -0.85 14.29 0.56
C ARG A 107 -0.31 14.67 -0.81
N ARG A 108 0.93 14.29 -1.11
CA ARG A 108 1.53 14.51 -2.43
C ARG A 108 0.77 13.82 -3.55
N ARG A 109 0.10 12.68 -3.27
CA ARG A 109 -0.74 11.98 -4.25
C ARG A 109 -1.99 12.75 -4.61
N ILE A 110 -2.52 13.61 -3.73
CA ILE A 110 -3.67 14.47 -4.04
C ILE A 110 -3.35 15.36 -5.24
N ASP A 111 -2.21 16.08 -5.18
CA ASP A 111 -1.80 16.99 -6.25
C ASP A 111 -1.46 16.25 -7.54
N LEU A 112 -0.79 15.12 -7.41
CA LEU A 112 -0.44 14.28 -8.55
C LEU A 112 -1.69 13.76 -9.27
N TYR A 113 -2.62 13.17 -8.54
CA TYR A 113 -3.84 12.58 -9.13
C TYR A 113 -4.78 13.67 -9.68
N SER A 114 -4.96 14.77 -8.97
CA SER A 114 -5.74 15.91 -9.44
C SER A 114 -5.25 16.38 -10.81
N ARG A 115 -3.94 16.59 -10.98
CA ARG A 115 -3.33 16.98 -12.25
C ARG A 115 -3.41 15.90 -13.32
N VAL A 116 -3.08 14.66 -12.99
CA VAL A 116 -3.02 13.56 -13.97
C VAL A 116 -4.40 13.23 -14.52
N PHE A 117 -5.42 13.20 -13.68
CA PHE A 117 -6.79 12.84 -14.07
C PHE A 117 -7.65 14.05 -14.39
N ASP A 118 -7.16 15.26 -14.20
CA ASP A 118 -7.89 16.51 -14.40
C ASP A 118 -9.24 16.49 -13.66
N VAL A 119 -9.14 16.35 -12.33
CA VAL A 119 -10.28 16.32 -11.40
C VAL A 119 -9.99 17.22 -10.19
N PRO A 120 -11.02 17.77 -9.53
CA PRO A 120 -10.82 18.60 -8.34
C PRO A 120 -10.07 17.89 -7.22
N ARG A 121 -9.21 18.62 -6.50
CA ARG A 121 -8.43 18.09 -5.34
C ARG A 121 -9.35 17.54 -4.24
N GLU A 122 -10.52 18.14 -4.09
CA GLU A 122 -11.54 17.79 -3.10
C GLU A 122 -12.11 16.38 -3.30
N LYS A 123 -11.88 15.77 -4.47
CA LYS A 123 -12.19 14.36 -4.70
C LYS A 123 -11.32 13.42 -3.87
N PHE A 124 -10.17 13.89 -3.41
CA PHE A 124 -9.22 13.09 -2.66
C PHE A 124 -9.18 13.51 -1.19
N VAL A 125 -8.99 12.54 -0.32
CA VAL A 125 -8.74 12.74 1.11
C VAL A 125 -7.54 11.90 1.51
N CYS A 126 -6.60 12.51 2.25
CA CYS A 126 -5.46 11.78 2.77
C CYS A 126 -5.82 11.15 4.12
N VAL A 127 -5.83 9.83 4.14
CA VAL A 127 -5.86 9.03 5.38
C VAL A 127 -4.60 8.18 5.36
N PRO A 128 -3.62 8.43 6.24
CA PRO A 128 -2.36 7.68 6.24
C PRO A 128 -2.60 6.18 6.36
N TYR A 129 -1.77 5.39 5.68
CA TYR A 129 -1.82 3.94 5.77
C TYR A 129 -1.47 3.46 7.18
N HIS A 130 -1.78 2.22 7.52
CA HIS A 130 -1.63 1.68 8.88
C HIS A 130 -0.69 0.49 8.95
N ILE A 131 -0.16 0.22 10.13
CA ILE A 131 0.53 -1.04 10.43
C ILE A 131 -0.45 -2.21 10.37
N THR A 132 0.02 -3.36 9.91
CA THR A 132 -0.82 -4.57 9.74
C THR A 132 -0.35 -5.73 10.62
N LEU A 133 0.48 -5.46 11.63
CA LEU A 133 0.98 -6.47 12.57
C LEU A 133 -0.08 -6.87 13.59
N ASP A 134 -0.99 -5.95 13.92
CA ASP A 134 -2.00 -6.17 14.96
C ASP A 134 -3.27 -6.79 14.36
N GLY A 135 -3.34 -8.10 14.37
CA GLY A 135 -4.62 -8.75 14.50
C GLY A 135 -5.46 -9.05 13.27
N TYR A 136 -5.00 -8.86 12.05
CA TYR A 136 -5.69 -9.41 10.90
C TYR A 136 -5.18 -10.79 10.54
N HIS A 137 -5.82 -11.82 11.02
CA HIS A 137 -5.59 -13.24 10.67
C HIS A 137 -4.19 -13.80 10.99
N THR A 138 -3.37 -13.13 11.76
CA THR A 138 -2.07 -13.68 12.14
C THR A 138 -2.01 -13.88 13.64
N ALA A 139 -1.70 -15.13 14.03
CA ALA A 139 -1.20 -15.45 15.37
C ALA A 139 0.22 -14.88 15.61
N PHE A 140 0.65 -13.92 14.77
CA PHE A 140 1.95 -13.27 14.88
C PHE A 140 1.95 -12.33 16.07
N LYS A 141 2.35 -12.87 17.22
CA LYS A 141 2.61 -12.04 18.41
C LYS A 141 4.02 -11.51 18.30
N ILE A 142 4.17 -10.19 18.26
CA ILE A 142 5.46 -9.53 18.42
C ILE A 142 5.88 -9.77 19.88
N THR A 143 6.78 -10.73 20.06
CA THR A 143 7.50 -10.92 21.32
C THR A 143 8.94 -10.49 21.11
N ASP A 144 9.64 -10.08 22.18
CA ASP A 144 11.08 -9.76 22.08
C ASP A 144 11.89 -10.93 21.52
N SER A 145 11.39 -12.17 21.63
CA SER A 145 12.00 -13.38 21.06
C SER A 145 11.70 -13.57 19.56
N THR A 146 10.67 -12.92 18.98
CA THR A 146 10.39 -12.96 17.55
C THR A 146 11.25 -11.97 16.75
N VAL A 147 11.84 -10.98 17.41
CA VAL A 147 12.82 -10.06 16.82
C VAL A 147 14.22 -10.69 16.93
N SER A 148 14.42 -11.87 16.31
CA SER A 148 15.76 -12.45 16.21
C SER A 148 16.59 -11.61 15.25
N GLU A 149 17.83 -11.28 15.64
CA GLU A 149 18.78 -10.63 14.74
C GLU A 149 19.29 -11.66 13.72
N GLY A 150 18.57 -11.77 12.61
CA GLY A 150 19.06 -12.49 11.45
C GLY A 150 20.19 -11.71 10.79
N ASP A 151 21.11 -12.43 10.18
CA ASP A 151 22.27 -11.83 9.49
C ASP A 151 22.01 -11.66 8.00
N TYR A 152 20.94 -10.94 7.65
CA TYR A 152 20.56 -10.72 6.26
C TYR A 152 19.89 -9.35 6.01
N ILE A 153 20.02 -8.91 4.74
CA ILE A 153 19.28 -7.77 4.18
C ILE A 153 17.95 -8.32 3.64
N PHE A 154 16.85 -7.68 3.97
CA PHE A 154 15.54 -8.07 3.48
C PHE A 154 14.95 -7.02 2.52
N ALA A 155 14.41 -7.48 1.39
CA ALA A 155 13.54 -6.68 0.55
C ALA A 155 12.29 -7.49 0.21
N GLY A 156 11.13 -6.85 0.19
CA GLY A 156 9.91 -7.59 -0.06
C GLY A 156 8.76 -6.78 -0.64
N GLY A 157 7.84 -7.51 -1.27
CA GLY A 157 6.65 -6.99 -1.93
C GLY A 157 6.69 -7.14 -3.44
N ASP A 158 5.55 -6.88 -4.04
CA ASP A 158 5.39 -6.90 -5.50
C ASP A 158 5.64 -5.50 -6.08
N TYR A 159 6.00 -5.42 -7.37
CA TYR A 159 6.20 -4.17 -8.12
C TYR A 159 7.27 -3.25 -7.50
N ARG A 160 8.43 -3.81 -7.18
CA ARG A 160 9.61 -3.10 -6.68
C ARG A 160 10.67 -2.96 -7.76
N ASP A 161 11.54 -1.96 -7.61
CA ASP A 161 12.74 -1.79 -8.45
C ASP A 161 13.83 -2.76 -8.00
N TYR A 162 13.61 -4.03 -8.28
CA TYR A 162 14.58 -5.06 -7.92
C TYR A 162 15.85 -5.01 -8.75
N GLU A 163 15.83 -4.46 -9.96
CA GLU A 163 17.03 -4.28 -10.77
C GLU A 163 18.03 -3.35 -10.06
N THR A 164 17.57 -2.16 -9.66
CA THR A 164 18.39 -1.23 -8.88
C THR A 164 18.86 -1.86 -7.56
N PHE A 165 17.98 -2.64 -6.90
CA PHE A 165 18.34 -3.30 -5.65
C PHE A 165 19.38 -4.40 -5.83
N LEU A 166 19.26 -5.27 -6.84
CA LEU A 166 20.23 -6.31 -7.14
C LEU A 166 21.62 -5.73 -7.41
N ASP A 167 21.69 -4.62 -8.16
CA ASP A 167 22.95 -3.92 -8.40
C ASP A 167 23.54 -3.32 -7.12
N ALA A 168 22.69 -2.78 -6.25
CA ALA A 168 23.13 -2.18 -4.99
C ALA A 168 23.74 -3.21 -4.03
N VAL A 169 23.21 -4.45 -4.00
CA VAL A 169 23.64 -5.49 -3.07
C VAL A 169 24.64 -6.48 -3.66
N ARG A 170 24.99 -6.33 -4.94
CA ARG A 170 25.96 -7.18 -5.63
C ARG A 170 27.29 -7.17 -4.89
N ASP A 171 27.84 -8.37 -4.69
CA ASP A 171 29.15 -8.61 -4.04
C ASP A 171 29.25 -8.08 -2.59
N LEU A 172 28.13 -7.78 -1.93
CA LEU A 172 28.16 -7.53 -0.49
C LEU A 172 28.39 -8.86 0.27
N PRO A 173 29.14 -8.84 1.38
CA PRO A 173 29.39 -10.04 2.19
C PRO A 173 28.20 -10.43 3.07
N TYR A 174 27.00 -9.99 2.71
CA TYR A 174 25.76 -10.22 3.45
C TYR A 174 24.80 -11.08 2.64
N LYS A 175 24.06 -11.94 3.32
CA LYS A 175 22.91 -12.64 2.73
C LYS A 175 21.81 -11.64 2.41
N VAL A 176 21.13 -11.84 1.29
CA VAL A 176 20.00 -11.02 0.86
C VAL A 176 18.81 -11.94 0.60
N ILE A 177 17.68 -11.60 1.16
CA ILE A 177 16.42 -12.32 0.93
C ILE A 177 15.43 -11.36 0.28
N ILE A 178 14.92 -11.75 -0.88
CA ILE A 178 13.83 -11.07 -1.59
C ILE A 178 12.57 -11.95 -1.49
N ALA A 179 11.51 -11.42 -0.88
CA ALA A 179 10.23 -12.11 -0.81
C ALA A 179 9.18 -11.42 -1.70
N THR A 180 8.75 -12.10 -2.78
CA THR A 180 7.75 -11.60 -3.73
C THR A 180 6.94 -12.73 -4.35
N ARG A 181 5.71 -12.44 -4.78
CA ARG A 181 4.89 -13.36 -5.56
C ARG A 181 5.23 -13.33 -7.05
N LEU A 182 5.91 -12.28 -7.52
CA LEU A 182 6.26 -12.04 -8.92
C LEU A 182 7.62 -12.64 -9.27
N ARG A 183 7.80 -13.94 -9.07
CA ARG A 183 9.09 -14.61 -9.35
C ARG A 183 9.49 -14.55 -10.82
N ASP A 184 8.52 -14.55 -11.71
CA ASP A 184 8.78 -14.48 -13.17
C ASP A 184 9.45 -13.15 -13.59
N TYR A 185 9.31 -12.11 -12.77
CA TYR A 185 10.05 -10.84 -12.94
C TYR A 185 11.57 -11.05 -12.98
N PHE A 186 12.08 -12.04 -12.26
CA PHE A 186 13.50 -12.34 -12.17
C PHE A 186 14.02 -13.22 -13.30
N SER A 187 13.13 -13.70 -14.19
CA SER A 187 13.53 -14.49 -15.35
C SER A 187 14.37 -13.63 -16.29
N GLY A 188 15.63 -14.04 -16.48
CA GLY A 188 16.57 -13.31 -17.33
C GLY A 188 17.40 -12.23 -16.62
N LEU A 189 17.14 -11.96 -15.33
CA LEU A 189 18.01 -11.10 -14.53
C LEU A 189 19.23 -11.87 -14.01
N ASP A 190 20.38 -11.20 -13.98
CA ASP A 190 21.58 -11.73 -13.33
C ASP A 190 21.47 -11.56 -11.81
N ILE A 191 21.07 -12.64 -11.13
CA ILE A 191 20.89 -12.64 -9.67
C ILE A 191 22.24 -12.90 -8.99
N PRO A 192 22.72 -11.96 -8.15
CA PRO A 192 23.98 -12.14 -7.41
C PRO A 192 23.93 -13.38 -6.50
N ARG A 193 25.10 -14.02 -6.29
CA ARG A 193 25.22 -15.28 -5.50
C ARG A 193 24.76 -15.14 -4.04
N ASN A 194 24.83 -13.94 -3.49
CA ASN A 194 24.40 -13.63 -2.13
C ASN A 194 22.89 -13.38 -2.01
N VAL A 195 22.13 -13.40 -3.12
CA VAL A 195 20.69 -13.10 -3.16
C VAL A 195 19.87 -14.38 -3.32
N ARG A 196 18.86 -14.54 -2.48
CA ARG A 196 17.84 -15.58 -2.60
C ARG A 196 16.47 -14.98 -2.81
N VAL A 197 15.80 -15.33 -3.90
CA VAL A 197 14.42 -14.91 -4.21
C VAL A 197 13.47 -16.04 -3.81
N ILE A 198 12.47 -15.71 -3.00
CA ILE A 198 11.47 -16.67 -2.49
C ILE A 198 10.05 -16.14 -2.64
N THR A 199 9.09 -17.03 -2.60
CA THR A 199 7.70 -16.70 -2.32
C THR A 199 7.44 -17.06 -0.86
N ALA A 200 6.78 -16.16 -0.14
CA ALA A 200 6.48 -16.33 1.27
C ALA A 200 4.97 -16.12 1.52
N SER A 201 4.40 -16.85 2.45
CA SER A 201 3.11 -16.54 3.02
C SER A 201 3.15 -15.20 3.76
N HIS A 202 2.02 -14.65 4.14
CA HIS A 202 2.00 -13.39 4.89
C HIS A 202 2.74 -13.50 6.23
N GLU A 203 2.57 -14.61 6.93
CA GLU A 203 3.24 -14.87 8.21
C GLU A 203 4.76 -15.01 8.03
N GLU A 204 5.20 -15.83 7.07
CA GLU A 204 6.62 -15.96 6.74
C GLU A 204 7.25 -14.63 6.32
N PHE A 205 6.51 -13.80 5.58
CA PHE A 205 6.96 -12.46 5.20
C PHE A 205 7.21 -11.58 6.44
N LEU A 206 6.31 -11.59 7.41
CA LEU A 206 6.47 -10.83 8.65
C LEU A 206 7.63 -11.37 9.51
N GLN A 207 7.81 -12.69 9.57
CA GLN A 207 8.96 -13.31 10.25
C GLN A 207 10.29 -12.92 9.60
N LEU A 208 10.38 -12.95 8.27
CA LEU A 208 11.55 -12.52 7.53
C LEU A 208 11.85 -11.03 7.74
N LEU A 209 10.81 -10.22 7.78
CA LEU A 209 10.93 -8.79 8.05
C LEU A 209 11.43 -8.54 9.48
N ALA A 210 10.88 -9.28 10.47
CA ALA A 210 11.29 -9.20 11.87
C ALA A 210 12.73 -9.67 12.10
N GLY A 211 13.22 -10.66 11.35
CA GLY A 211 14.59 -11.18 11.44
C GLY A 211 15.64 -10.35 10.69
N ALA A 212 15.27 -9.37 9.89
CA ALA A 212 16.23 -8.64 9.06
C ALA A 212 17.15 -7.71 9.88
N ARG A 213 18.41 -7.55 9.44
CA ARG A 213 19.30 -6.48 9.94
C ARG A 213 18.92 -5.12 9.40
N VAL A 214 18.51 -5.06 8.15
CA VAL A 214 17.96 -3.87 7.48
C VAL A 214 16.88 -4.29 6.51
N VAL A 215 15.82 -3.49 6.45
CA VAL A 215 14.74 -3.66 5.49
C VAL A 215 14.87 -2.63 4.38
N VAL A 216 14.92 -3.10 3.14
CA VAL A 216 15.04 -2.24 1.96
C VAL A 216 13.71 -2.27 1.20
N VAL A 217 13.20 -1.09 0.87
CA VAL A 217 11.98 -0.93 0.08
C VAL A 217 12.32 -0.16 -1.21
N PRO A 218 12.80 -0.86 -2.24
CA PRO A 218 13.25 -0.22 -3.48
C PRO A 218 12.03 0.10 -4.36
N LEU A 219 11.56 1.35 -4.30
CA LEU A 219 10.41 1.80 -5.07
C LEU A 219 10.85 2.42 -6.40
N HIS A 220 10.03 2.25 -7.44
CA HIS A 220 10.23 2.96 -8.69
C HIS A 220 9.90 4.42 -8.55
N GLY A 221 10.72 5.30 -9.09
CA GLY A 221 10.40 6.72 -9.21
C GLY A 221 9.35 7.00 -10.27
N GLY A 222 8.56 8.06 -10.04
CA GLY A 222 7.59 8.55 -11.03
C GLY A 222 6.35 7.68 -11.24
N VAL A 223 6.09 6.70 -10.37
CA VAL A 223 4.88 5.89 -10.42
C VAL A 223 3.67 6.62 -9.83
N LEU A 224 2.49 6.35 -10.36
CA LEU A 224 1.27 7.01 -9.90
C LEU A 224 0.75 6.46 -8.58
N HIS A 225 0.91 5.17 -8.33
CA HIS A 225 0.45 4.57 -7.08
C HIS A 225 1.56 4.51 -6.05
N SER A 226 1.21 4.74 -4.81
CA SER A 226 2.09 4.43 -3.68
C SER A 226 2.27 2.92 -3.60
N GLY A 227 3.41 2.54 -3.14
CA GLY A 227 3.72 1.15 -2.86
C GLY A 227 4.71 1.10 -1.71
N GLY A 228 4.61 0.07 -0.88
CA GLY A 228 5.60 -0.13 0.17
C GLY A 228 5.17 0.31 1.56
N GLU A 229 4.09 1.09 1.69
CA GLU A 229 3.61 1.59 2.98
C GLU A 229 3.47 0.46 4.00
N GLN A 230 2.84 -0.63 3.62
CA GLN A 230 2.71 -1.80 4.49
C GLN A 230 4.07 -2.38 4.90
N THR A 231 5.01 -2.46 3.96
CA THR A 231 6.33 -3.05 4.24
C THR A 231 7.15 -2.19 5.18
N TYR A 232 7.30 -0.89 4.87
CA TYR A 232 8.11 -0.04 5.72
C TYR A 232 7.44 0.30 7.05
N LEU A 233 6.11 0.47 7.12
CA LEU A 233 5.41 0.70 8.40
C LEU A 233 5.50 -0.51 9.33
N ASN A 234 5.36 -1.73 8.81
CA ASN A 234 5.56 -2.94 9.59
C ASN A 234 7.02 -3.08 10.06
N ALA A 235 8.00 -2.77 9.20
CA ALA A 235 9.40 -2.76 9.58
C ALA A 235 9.68 -1.75 10.70
N MET A 236 9.16 -0.53 10.56
CA MET A 236 9.26 0.52 11.57
C MET A 236 8.63 0.08 12.90
N ALA A 237 7.43 -0.52 12.88
CA ALA A 237 6.75 -1.02 14.08
C ALA A 237 7.53 -2.14 14.78
N LEU A 238 8.27 -2.94 14.02
CA LEU A 238 9.20 -3.97 14.52
C LEU A 238 10.55 -3.38 15.00
N GLY A 239 10.74 -2.06 14.90
CA GLY A 239 11.99 -1.40 15.28
C GLY A 239 13.15 -1.73 14.34
N LYS A 240 12.88 -2.13 13.10
CA LYS A 240 13.92 -2.42 12.11
C LYS A 240 14.36 -1.14 11.38
N PRO A 241 15.65 -0.95 11.13
CA PRO A 241 16.11 0.14 10.30
C PRO A 241 15.60 -0.06 8.87
N VAL A 242 15.06 0.99 8.26
CA VAL A 242 14.49 0.99 6.92
C VAL A 242 15.30 1.87 5.99
N VAL A 243 15.58 1.37 4.79
CA VAL A 243 16.07 2.15 3.66
C VAL A 243 15.01 2.12 2.57
N VAL A 244 14.52 3.27 2.15
CA VAL A 244 13.42 3.37 1.17
C VAL A 244 13.82 4.28 0.01
N ALA A 245 13.45 3.90 -1.21
CA ALA A 245 13.48 4.85 -2.32
C ALA A 245 12.27 5.78 -2.23
N ASP A 246 12.49 7.09 -2.41
CA ASP A 246 11.37 8.06 -2.37
C ASP A 246 10.62 8.04 -3.71
N ASP A 247 9.42 7.51 -3.67
CA ASP A 247 8.48 7.46 -4.79
C ASP A 247 7.53 8.68 -4.83
N GLY A 248 7.76 9.65 -3.95
CA GLY A 248 6.91 10.82 -3.79
C GLY A 248 5.84 10.66 -2.70
N GLY A 249 6.09 9.86 -1.69
CA GLY A 249 5.18 9.67 -0.55
C GLY A 249 5.81 9.03 0.68
N ALA A 250 6.99 8.40 0.53
CA ALA A 250 7.66 7.73 1.63
C ALA A 250 8.17 8.73 2.69
N ASP A 251 8.55 9.92 2.28
CA ASP A 251 9.01 11.00 3.18
C ASP A 251 7.90 11.59 4.06
N GLU A 252 6.64 11.28 3.81
CA GLU A 252 5.54 11.61 4.74
C GLU A 252 5.48 10.65 5.93
N TYR A 253 6.13 9.49 5.84
CA TYR A 253 6.18 8.44 6.86
C TYR A 253 7.55 8.29 7.51
N ILE A 254 8.60 8.51 6.72
CA ILE A 254 9.99 8.30 7.09
C ILE A 254 10.74 9.61 7.04
N SER A 255 11.23 10.07 8.19
CA SER A 255 12.13 11.22 8.29
C SER A 255 13.56 10.74 8.04
N ASP A 256 14.17 11.20 6.95
CA ASP A 256 15.52 10.81 6.55
C ASP A 256 16.55 11.08 7.66
N GLY A 257 17.42 10.12 7.92
CA GLY A 257 18.43 10.15 8.97
C GLY A 257 17.89 10.03 10.41
N LEU A 258 16.56 10.03 10.61
CA LEU A 258 15.93 9.98 11.94
C LEU A 258 15.14 8.69 12.17
N THR A 259 14.23 8.34 11.28
CA THR A 259 13.38 7.14 11.39
C THR A 259 13.61 6.12 10.27
N GLY A 260 14.55 6.39 9.40
CA GLY A 260 14.98 5.56 8.28
C GLY A 260 15.91 6.36 7.39
N LEU A 261 16.34 5.77 6.29
CA LEU A 261 17.12 6.44 5.26
C LEU A 261 16.31 6.51 3.97
N VAL A 262 16.27 7.69 3.35
CA VAL A 262 15.56 7.92 2.10
C VAL A 262 16.61 8.09 0.99
N VAL A 263 16.49 7.30 -0.08
CA VAL A 263 17.41 7.33 -1.21
C VAL A 263 16.69 7.71 -2.50
N ARG A 264 17.45 8.09 -3.51
CA ARG A 264 16.90 8.40 -4.83
C ARG A 264 16.48 7.12 -5.56
N PRO A 265 15.26 7.07 -6.15
CA PRO A 265 14.83 5.95 -6.97
C PRO A 265 15.78 5.73 -8.17
N GLY A 266 16.05 4.48 -8.50
CA GLY A 266 16.93 4.12 -9.61
C GLY A 266 18.43 4.37 -9.39
N ASP A 267 18.85 4.83 -8.20
CA ASP A 267 20.26 5.06 -7.88
C ASP A 267 20.82 3.90 -7.01
N SER A 268 21.35 2.87 -7.65
CA SER A 268 21.93 1.72 -6.97
C SER A 268 23.14 2.07 -6.08
N LYS A 269 23.89 3.12 -6.43
CA LYS A 269 25.05 3.58 -5.63
C LYS A 269 24.61 4.27 -4.35
N ASP A 270 23.56 5.08 -4.43
CA ASP A 270 22.96 5.76 -3.28
C ASP A 270 22.34 4.73 -2.33
N LEU A 271 21.58 3.78 -2.89
CA LEU A 271 21.00 2.68 -2.14
C LEU A 271 22.06 1.82 -1.44
N ARG A 272 23.15 1.47 -2.15
CA ARG A 272 24.27 0.74 -1.57
C ARG A 272 24.91 1.47 -0.39
N ARG A 273 25.18 2.77 -0.54
CA ARG A 273 25.74 3.58 0.54
C ARG A 273 24.86 3.60 1.78
N ALA A 274 23.56 3.80 1.59
CA ALA A 274 22.59 3.82 2.68
C ALA A 274 22.52 2.46 3.40
N VAL A 275 22.48 1.35 2.66
CA VAL A 275 22.48 0.00 3.23
C VAL A 275 23.76 -0.26 4.03
N LEU A 276 24.93 0.04 3.48
CA LEU A 276 26.20 -0.15 4.17
C LEU A 276 26.33 0.73 5.43
N SER A 277 25.86 2.00 5.37
CA SER A 277 25.90 2.88 6.54
C SER A 277 25.12 2.32 7.73
N VAL A 278 24.03 1.61 7.48
CA VAL A 278 23.24 0.92 8.52
C VAL A 278 23.94 -0.34 9.00
N LEU A 279 24.48 -1.14 8.09
CA LEU A 279 25.12 -2.43 8.42
C LEU A 279 26.43 -2.25 9.17
N ASP A 280 27.23 -1.23 8.81
CA ASP A 280 28.55 -0.95 9.38
C ASP A 280 28.46 -0.10 10.67
N ASN A 281 27.27 0.45 10.99
CA ASN A 281 27.07 1.27 12.18
C ASN A 281 25.88 0.77 13.03
N PRO A 282 26.12 -0.18 13.97
CA PRO A 282 25.07 -0.71 14.85
C PRO A 282 24.37 0.32 15.72
N SER A 283 25.04 1.43 16.06
CA SER A 283 24.41 2.51 16.84
C SER A 283 23.42 3.29 15.99
N LEU A 284 23.75 3.60 14.73
CA LEU A 284 22.82 4.19 13.77
C LEU A 284 21.62 3.28 13.53
N ALA A 285 21.86 1.99 13.26
CA ALA A 285 20.81 1.01 13.04
C ALA A 285 19.79 0.98 14.19
N ARG A 286 20.29 0.92 15.43
CA ARG A 286 19.46 0.94 16.64
C ARG A 286 18.68 2.25 16.80
N SER A 287 19.34 3.39 16.60
CA SER A 287 18.70 4.69 16.70
C SER A 287 17.56 4.85 15.70
N LEU A 288 17.81 4.53 14.42
CA LEU A 288 16.80 4.54 13.35
C LEU A 288 15.62 3.64 13.70
N GLY A 289 15.87 2.40 14.13
CA GLY A 289 14.82 1.44 14.48
C GLY A 289 13.99 1.87 15.68
N GLN A 290 14.61 2.37 16.76
CA GLN A 290 13.90 2.85 17.94
C GLN A 290 13.02 4.05 17.63
N ASN A 291 13.55 5.04 16.92
CA ASN A 291 12.80 6.23 16.52
C ASN A 291 11.64 5.85 15.59
N ALA A 292 11.90 4.96 14.62
CA ALA A 292 10.89 4.44 13.71
C ALA A 292 9.73 3.76 14.45
N ARG A 293 10.03 2.92 15.44
CA ARG A 293 9.02 2.24 16.26
C ARG A 293 8.11 3.22 16.99
N GLY A 294 8.67 4.29 17.55
CA GLY A 294 7.89 5.34 18.21
C GLY A 294 6.91 6.04 17.26
N VAL A 295 7.36 6.34 16.05
CA VAL A 295 6.53 6.98 15.03
C VAL A 295 5.49 6.01 14.46
N ALA A 296 5.87 4.75 14.21
CA ALA A 296 4.96 3.74 13.65
C ALA A 296 3.72 3.50 14.54
N ALA A 297 3.84 3.61 15.85
CA ALA A 297 2.72 3.49 16.78
C ALA A 297 1.59 4.51 16.50
N THR A 298 1.89 5.60 15.81
CA THR A 298 0.88 6.59 15.42
C THR A 298 0.05 6.17 14.20
N TYR A 299 0.49 5.15 13.45
CA TYR A 299 -0.19 4.62 12.25
C TYR A 299 -0.97 3.34 12.58
N SER A 300 -1.80 3.40 13.62
CA SER A 300 -2.63 2.26 14.03
C SER A 300 -3.82 2.05 13.09
N LEU A 301 -4.34 0.81 13.08
CA LEU A 301 -5.56 0.47 12.36
C LEU A 301 -6.75 1.33 12.83
N ASP A 302 -6.88 1.56 14.14
CA ASP A 302 -7.97 2.36 14.71
C ASP A 302 -7.97 3.78 14.15
N ARG A 303 -6.79 4.41 14.04
CA ARG A 303 -6.68 5.75 13.43
C ARG A 303 -7.04 5.74 11.94
N PHE A 304 -6.64 4.70 11.22
CA PHE A 304 -7.01 4.54 9.83
C PHE A 304 -8.54 4.40 9.68
N VAL A 305 -9.16 3.50 10.45
CA VAL A 305 -10.62 3.32 10.46
C VAL A 305 -11.33 4.60 10.84
N GLN A 306 -10.88 5.30 11.88
CA GLN A 306 -11.45 6.59 12.29
C GLN A 306 -11.36 7.65 11.17
N GLY A 307 -10.25 7.70 10.44
CA GLY A 307 -10.10 8.60 9.29
C GLY A 307 -11.08 8.27 8.15
N ILE A 308 -11.34 6.98 7.92
CA ILE A 308 -12.37 6.54 6.96
C ILE A 308 -13.76 6.95 7.44
N LEU A 309 -14.11 6.69 8.71
CA LEU A 309 -15.42 7.05 9.29
C LEU A 309 -15.67 8.56 9.21
N THR A 310 -14.71 9.39 9.60
CA THR A 310 -14.79 10.85 9.47
C THR A 310 -15.05 11.28 8.01
N THR A 311 -14.42 10.58 7.06
CA THR A 311 -14.66 10.83 5.62
C THR A 311 -16.09 10.46 5.21
N VAL A 312 -16.61 9.35 5.72
CA VAL A 312 -18.00 8.92 5.49
C VAL A 312 -18.98 9.95 6.03
N GLU A 313 -18.84 10.33 7.30
CA GLU A 313 -19.69 11.33 7.97
C GLU A 313 -19.73 12.65 7.19
N ALA A 314 -18.56 13.16 6.79
CA ALA A 314 -18.47 14.38 6.00
C ALA A 314 -19.15 14.27 4.62
N CYS A 315 -19.28 13.07 4.07
CA CYS A 315 -19.97 12.85 2.80
C CYS A 315 -21.48 12.73 2.98
N VAL A 316 -21.95 12.10 4.06
CA VAL A 316 -23.38 11.95 4.38
C VAL A 316 -23.99 13.31 4.66
N HIS A 317 -23.42 14.12 5.56
CA HIS A 317 -23.94 15.45 5.90
C HIS A 317 -23.95 16.44 4.73
N ARG A 318 -23.07 16.30 3.74
CA ARG A 318 -23.12 17.13 2.51
C ARG A 318 -24.20 16.69 1.52
N GLY A 319 -24.68 15.47 1.60
CA GLY A 319 -25.74 14.93 0.76
C GLY A 319 -27.14 15.36 1.24
N GLU A 320 -27.24 15.87 2.46
CA GLU A 320 -28.48 16.36 3.07
C GLU A 320 -28.72 17.86 2.81
N GLN A 321 -27.74 18.59 2.26
CA GLN A 321 -27.83 19.97 1.81
C GLN A 321 -28.06 20.07 0.28
#